data_f90245989bc85eacf6ea6ee7998cec38
#
_entry.id   f90245989bc85eacf6ea6ee7998cec38
#
_cell.length_a   1.000
_cell.length_b   1.000
_cell.length_c   1.000
_cell.angle_alpha   90.00
_cell.angle_beta   90.00
_cell.angle_gamma   90.00
#
_symmetry.space_group_name_H-M   'P 1'
#
loop_
_entity.id
_entity.type
_entity.pdbx_description
1 polymer ?
#
loop_
_entity_poly.entity_id
_entity_poly.type
_entity_poly.pdbx_seq_one_letter_code
_entity_poly.pdbx_strand_id
1 'polypeptide(L)'
;MFQKLRKSKKLVLIAMACATFAIAGCGSDTTKSIADNGKSVTWSETFDGTKTDFAVKSSPTHAVSMSQATTEMMLQLGLEDKMAGTAFKEEEIYPPLQAAYDKVKVLSDKWPSYEVFMSVKPDFATGWPDSFSKRAIPADKMIAQKVNIWLPESMLSTKADLETNFNDMIKLGEIFGVKSKAEEWVAGQRKTLEAIQAKLKDLPRKRVFIYDSEDGQPFTAFEGYTTNILKLIGADNVMSGLGVDKTWAKGSWETVIAQNPDYIIIADYGTSIRNDDDFQQKIEKIKSNPQLQDITAVKEGHFIRVKLSEITPGVRTVDALKRLAEEIHGVKID
;
A
#
# COMPACT_ATOMS: atom_id res chain seq x y z
N MET A 1 3.39 14.84 79.36
CA MET A 1 2.63 16.06 79.58
C MET A 1 1.55 16.05 78.53
N PHE A 2 0.38 15.49 78.85
CA PHE A 2 -0.92 16.13 79.02
C PHE A 2 -1.32 17.01 77.82
N GLN A 3 -2.44 16.91 77.16
CA GLN A 3 -3.82 16.40 77.38
C GLN A 3 -4.59 16.46 76.07
N LYS A 4 -5.33 15.42 75.70
CA LYS A 4 -6.81 15.23 75.81
C LYS A 4 -7.68 15.98 74.77
N LEU A 5 -8.25 15.18 73.86
CA LEU A 5 -9.70 14.89 73.72
C LEU A 5 -10.65 16.04 73.35
N ARG A 6 -11.38 15.96 72.25
CA ARG A 6 -12.84 15.71 72.36
C ARG A 6 -13.54 15.41 71.01
N LYS A 7 -14.34 14.41 71.07
CA LYS A 7 -15.30 13.93 70.08
C LYS A 7 -16.45 14.94 69.89
N SER A 8 -17.02 15.01 68.69
CA SER A 8 -18.51 15.04 68.60
C SER A 8 -19.00 14.47 67.28
N LYS A 9 -19.79 13.44 67.42
CA LYS A 9 -20.67 12.86 66.39
C LYS A 9 -21.87 13.80 66.22
N LYS A 10 -22.33 13.99 64.98
CA LYS A 10 -23.77 14.17 64.70
C LYS A 10 -24.13 13.46 63.41
N LEU A 11 -25.05 12.58 63.56
CA LEU A 11 -25.86 11.77 62.69
C LEU A 11 -27.02 12.58 62.14
N VAL A 12 -27.71 12.04 61.10
CA VAL A 12 -29.11 12.36 60.65
C VAL A 12 -29.09 13.05 59.27
N LEU A 13 -29.84 12.67 58.24
CA LEU A 13 -30.91 11.67 57.99
C LEU A 13 -31.04 11.44 56.47
N ILE A 14 -31.59 10.30 56.13
CA ILE A 14 -32.04 9.79 54.85
C ILE A 14 -33.11 10.69 54.22
N ALA A 15 -33.04 10.91 52.92
CA ALA A 15 -34.23 11.12 52.08
C ALA A 15 -34.08 10.39 50.76
N MET A 16 -34.84 9.33 50.65
CA MET A 16 -35.03 8.48 49.49
C MET A 16 -36.15 9.15 48.65
N ALA A 17 -35.88 9.42 47.41
CA ALA A 17 -36.92 9.77 46.45
C ALA A 17 -36.67 8.91 45.17
N CYS A 18 -37.51 7.92 45.04
CA CYS A 18 -37.72 7.18 43.78
C CYS A 18 -38.43 8.09 42.77
N ALA A 19 -37.93 8.17 41.56
CA ALA A 19 -38.70 8.56 40.42
C ALA A 19 -38.32 7.70 39.22
N THR A 20 -39.32 7.14 38.66
CA THR A 20 -39.46 6.09 37.68
C THR A 20 -39.02 6.47 36.25
N PHE A 21 -38.39 5.54 35.61
CA PHE A 21 -38.34 5.18 34.19
C PHE A 21 -39.12 6.01 33.17
N ALA A 22 -38.39 6.44 32.13
CA ALA A 22 -38.88 6.45 30.78
C ALA A 22 -37.75 5.96 29.85
N ILE A 23 -37.92 4.76 29.33
CA ILE A 23 -37.11 4.19 28.24
C ILE A 23 -37.60 4.85 26.95
N ALA A 24 -36.73 5.61 26.28
CA ALA A 24 -36.87 5.90 24.88
C ALA A 24 -35.54 5.60 24.24
N GLY A 25 -35.48 4.44 23.58
CA GLY A 25 -34.38 4.07 22.73
C GLY A 25 -34.36 4.96 21.49
N CYS A 26 -33.22 5.55 21.24
CA CYS A 26 -32.76 5.95 19.91
C CYS A 26 -31.25 5.71 19.91
N GLY A 27 -30.86 4.67 19.23
CA GLY A 27 -29.45 4.46 18.87
C GLY A 27 -29.02 5.62 17.98
N SER A 28 -28.16 6.44 18.49
CA SER A 28 -27.31 7.31 17.69
C SER A 28 -25.90 6.82 17.94
N ASP A 29 -25.35 6.15 16.93
CA ASP A 29 -23.91 5.95 16.80
C ASP A 29 -23.23 7.31 16.84
N THR A 30 -22.84 7.71 18.03
CA THR A 30 -21.89 8.80 18.21
C THR A 30 -20.52 8.27 17.83
N THR A 31 -20.20 8.28 16.55
CA THR A 31 -18.81 8.42 16.10
C THR A 31 -18.28 9.69 16.77
N LYS A 32 -17.57 9.52 17.89
CA LYS A 32 -16.73 10.56 18.45
C LYS A 32 -15.71 10.90 17.37
N SER A 33 -15.96 11.98 16.61
CA SER A 33 -14.92 12.68 15.89
C SER A 33 -13.88 13.06 16.94
N ILE A 34 -12.70 12.47 16.83
CA ILE A 34 -11.55 12.89 17.64
C ILE A 34 -11.35 14.35 17.28
N ALA A 35 -11.55 15.23 18.26
CA ALA A 35 -11.29 16.64 18.13
C ALA A 35 -9.82 16.78 17.69
N ASP A 36 -9.62 17.26 16.48
CA ASP A 36 -8.34 17.69 15.95
C ASP A 36 -7.84 18.78 16.91
N ASN A 37 -6.70 18.54 17.56
CA ASN A 37 -6.10 19.46 18.54
C ASN A 37 -5.57 20.75 17.87
N GLY A 38 -6.12 21.17 16.75
CA GLY A 38 -5.77 22.40 16.05
C GLY A 38 -4.37 22.38 15.41
N LYS A 39 -3.71 21.23 15.38
CA LYS A 39 -2.38 21.07 14.81
C LYS A 39 -2.49 20.66 13.34
N SER A 40 -1.97 21.49 12.45
CA SER A 40 -1.94 21.13 11.02
C SER A 40 -1.00 19.96 10.76
N VAL A 41 -1.41 19.06 9.88
CA VAL A 41 -0.54 18.02 9.33
C VAL A 41 0.19 18.60 8.14
N THR A 42 1.53 18.52 8.16
CA THR A 42 2.40 19.11 7.12
C THR A 42 3.25 18.02 6.47
N TRP A 43 3.61 18.22 5.21
CA TRP A 43 4.56 17.41 4.45
C TRP A 43 5.14 18.21 3.29
N SER A 44 6.13 17.66 2.61
CA SER A 44 6.73 18.28 1.42
C SER A 44 6.87 17.24 0.33
N GLU A 45 6.62 17.66 -0.91
CA GLU A 45 6.86 16.85 -2.11
C GLU A 45 7.81 17.58 -3.06
N THR A 46 8.44 16.82 -3.95
CA THR A 46 9.31 17.38 -4.98
C THR A 46 8.77 17.03 -6.37
N PHE A 47 8.41 18.04 -7.15
CA PHE A 47 7.95 17.90 -8.53
C PHE A 47 8.89 18.63 -9.47
N ASP A 48 9.39 17.94 -10.49
CA ASP A 48 10.36 18.51 -11.47
C ASP A 48 11.52 19.28 -10.80
N GLY A 49 12.04 18.74 -9.68
CA GLY A 49 13.14 19.33 -8.91
C GLY A 49 12.73 20.49 -7.99
N THR A 50 11.45 20.88 -7.96
CA THR A 50 10.94 21.95 -7.09
C THR A 50 10.27 21.35 -5.87
N LYS A 51 10.79 21.66 -4.67
CA LYS A 51 10.18 21.30 -3.40
C LYS A 51 8.98 22.20 -3.11
N THR A 52 7.86 21.57 -2.77
CA THR A 52 6.60 22.23 -2.38
C THR A 52 6.14 21.73 -1.04
N ASP A 53 5.81 22.67 -0.14
CA ASP A 53 5.28 22.34 1.19
C ASP A 53 3.75 22.36 1.17
N PHE A 54 3.15 21.35 1.79
CA PHE A 54 1.71 21.18 1.92
C PHE A 54 1.30 21.17 3.39
N ALA A 55 0.07 21.59 3.65
CA ALA A 55 -0.51 21.59 4.98
C ALA A 55 -2.02 21.45 4.94
N VAL A 56 -2.58 20.57 5.76
CA VAL A 56 -4.01 20.49 6.02
C VAL A 56 -4.32 20.79 7.48
N LYS A 57 -5.33 21.61 7.73
CA LYS A 57 -5.83 21.93 9.07
C LYS A 57 -7.05 21.10 9.47
N SER A 58 -7.69 20.50 8.48
CA SER A 58 -8.83 19.59 8.62
C SER A 58 -8.70 18.50 7.56
N SER A 59 -9.34 17.35 7.83
CA SER A 59 -9.38 16.22 6.89
C SER A 59 -9.89 16.68 5.51
N PRO A 60 -9.21 16.32 4.41
CA PRO A 60 -9.74 16.53 3.06
C PRO A 60 -11.12 15.86 2.91
N THR A 61 -11.95 16.43 2.04
CA THR A 61 -13.33 15.96 1.83
C THR A 61 -13.65 15.62 0.37
N HIS A 62 -12.78 16.01 -0.55
CA HIS A 62 -12.91 15.78 -1.99
C HIS A 62 -11.59 15.24 -2.56
N ALA A 63 -11.13 14.11 -2.01
CA ALA A 63 -9.89 13.50 -2.44
C ALA A 63 -10.05 12.77 -3.78
N VAL A 64 -9.03 12.85 -4.64
CA VAL A 64 -8.93 12.06 -5.86
C VAL A 64 -7.70 11.18 -5.79
N SER A 65 -7.90 9.87 -5.96
CA SER A 65 -6.80 8.92 -6.12
C SER A 65 -6.54 8.66 -7.59
N MET A 66 -5.29 8.81 -8.02
CA MET A 66 -4.81 8.71 -9.40
C MET A 66 -4.04 7.40 -9.66
N SER A 67 -4.19 6.40 -8.78
CA SER A 67 -3.65 5.05 -8.95
C SER A 67 -4.45 4.04 -8.14
N GLN A 68 -4.43 2.78 -8.56
CA GLN A 68 -5.08 1.70 -7.81
C GLN A 68 -4.48 1.53 -6.42
N ALA A 69 -3.16 1.55 -6.30
CA ALA A 69 -2.47 1.38 -5.01
C ALA A 69 -2.92 2.39 -3.96
N THR A 70 -2.94 3.69 -4.29
CA THR A 70 -3.41 4.73 -3.35
C THR A 70 -4.93 4.70 -3.16
N THR A 71 -5.69 4.27 -4.15
CA THR A 71 -7.13 4.00 -4.01
C THR A 71 -7.36 2.95 -2.94
N GLU A 72 -6.70 1.81 -3.02
CA GLU A 72 -6.83 0.73 -2.04
C GLU A 72 -6.32 1.14 -0.64
N MET A 73 -5.26 1.95 -0.55
CA MET A 73 -4.80 2.52 0.72
C MET A 73 -5.90 3.37 1.37
N MET A 74 -6.57 4.23 0.62
CA MET A 74 -7.68 5.05 1.12
C MET A 74 -8.88 4.18 1.54
N LEU A 75 -9.26 3.21 0.72
CA LEU A 75 -10.37 2.30 1.02
C LEU A 75 -10.09 1.43 2.25
N GLN A 76 -8.84 0.98 2.45
CA GLN A 76 -8.43 0.23 3.63
C GLN A 76 -8.62 1.03 4.92
N LEU A 77 -8.49 2.35 4.85
CA LEU A 77 -8.74 3.25 5.97
C LEU A 77 -10.23 3.66 6.09
N GLY A 78 -11.11 3.15 5.23
CA GLY A 78 -12.55 3.47 5.22
C GLY A 78 -12.81 4.93 4.83
N LEU A 79 -12.09 5.42 3.82
CA LEU A 79 -12.16 6.81 3.36
C LEU A 79 -12.99 6.98 2.08
N GLU A 80 -13.79 5.96 1.67
CA GLU A 80 -14.60 6.03 0.47
C GLU A 80 -15.50 7.27 0.42
N ASP A 81 -16.06 7.69 1.54
CA ASP A 81 -16.92 8.89 1.64
C ASP A 81 -16.13 10.22 1.55
N LYS A 82 -14.78 10.17 1.61
CA LYS A 82 -13.88 11.31 1.43
C LYS A 82 -13.37 11.42 -0.01
N MET A 83 -13.61 10.38 -0.81
CA MET A 83 -13.14 10.31 -2.19
C MET A 83 -14.16 10.92 -3.15
N ALA A 84 -13.80 12.02 -3.81
CA ALA A 84 -14.58 12.60 -4.91
C ALA A 84 -14.42 11.77 -6.20
N GLY A 85 -13.39 10.94 -6.27
CA GLY A 85 -13.20 10.02 -7.38
C GLY A 85 -11.88 9.26 -7.33
N THR A 86 -11.80 8.26 -8.21
CA THR A 86 -10.61 7.47 -8.46
C THR A 86 -10.37 7.31 -9.96
N ALA A 87 -9.15 6.99 -10.34
CA ALA A 87 -8.75 6.72 -11.72
C ALA A 87 -7.56 5.75 -11.78
N PHE A 88 -7.26 5.28 -12.99
CA PHE A 88 -6.12 4.43 -13.26
C PHE A 88 -6.18 3.10 -12.48
N LYS A 89 -7.25 2.35 -12.73
CA LYS A 89 -7.37 0.98 -12.24
C LYS A 89 -6.51 0.05 -13.12
N GLU A 90 -5.50 -0.55 -12.51
CA GLU A 90 -4.48 -1.35 -13.23
C GLU A 90 -4.91 -2.81 -13.37
N GLU A 91 -5.67 -3.31 -12.38
CA GLU A 91 -6.14 -4.69 -12.33
C GLU A 91 -7.42 -4.79 -11.46
N GLU A 92 -7.87 -5.99 -11.15
CA GLU A 92 -8.99 -6.20 -10.23
C GLU A 92 -8.71 -5.61 -8.85
N ILE A 93 -9.70 -4.93 -8.30
CA ILE A 93 -9.62 -4.39 -6.94
C ILE A 93 -9.41 -5.54 -5.94
N TYR A 94 -8.63 -5.27 -4.90
CA TYR A 94 -8.44 -6.22 -3.81
C TYR A 94 -9.80 -6.65 -3.25
N PRO A 95 -10.14 -7.96 -3.28
CA PRO A 95 -11.50 -8.42 -3.01
C PRO A 95 -12.13 -7.88 -1.72
N PRO A 96 -11.41 -7.78 -0.58
CA PRO A 96 -11.98 -7.19 0.63
C PRO A 96 -12.41 -5.72 0.51
N LEU A 97 -11.90 -5.00 -0.49
CA LEU A 97 -12.16 -3.57 -0.70
C LEU A 97 -13.18 -3.29 -1.83
N GLN A 98 -13.64 -4.34 -2.54
CA GLN A 98 -14.52 -4.17 -3.70
C GLN A 98 -15.80 -3.39 -3.36
N ALA A 99 -16.46 -3.75 -2.25
CA ALA A 99 -17.72 -3.09 -1.85
C ALA A 99 -17.53 -1.60 -1.46
N ALA A 100 -16.35 -1.23 -0.98
CA ALA A 100 -16.01 0.18 -0.71
C ALA A 100 -15.67 0.91 -2.03
N TYR A 101 -14.94 0.24 -2.92
CA TYR A 101 -14.61 0.78 -4.25
C TYR A 101 -15.86 1.10 -5.08
N ASP A 102 -16.87 0.23 -5.06
CA ASP A 102 -18.11 0.39 -5.82
C ASP A 102 -18.90 1.67 -5.45
N LYS A 103 -18.61 2.26 -4.29
CA LYS A 103 -19.18 3.55 -3.86
C LYS A 103 -18.45 4.76 -4.43
N VAL A 104 -17.22 4.58 -4.92
CA VAL A 104 -16.36 5.68 -5.37
C VAL A 104 -16.55 5.91 -6.87
N LYS A 105 -16.74 7.16 -7.26
CA LYS A 105 -16.86 7.53 -8.67
C LYS A 105 -15.55 7.26 -9.42
N VAL A 106 -15.59 6.44 -10.46
CA VAL A 106 -14.48 6.28 -11.41
C VAL A 106 -14.50 7.45 -12.40
N LEU A 107 -13.42 8.23 -12.41
CA LEU A 107 -13.28 9.38 -13.28
C LEU A 107 -12.79 9.00 -14.68
N SER A 108 -11.95 7.98 -14.76
CA SER A 108 -11.38 7.46 -16.00
C SER A 108 -10.73 6.10 -15.74
N ASP A 109 -10.71 5.22 -16.75
CA ASP A 109 -9.95 3.94 -16.71
C ASP A 109 -8.44 4.17 -16.71
N LYS A 110 -8.01 5.26 -17.35
CA LYS A 110 -6.63 5.79 -17.30
C LYS A 110 -6.62 7.08 -16.49
N TRP A 111 -5.54 7.87 -16.58
CA TRP A 111 -5.54 9.19 -15.97
C TRP A 111 -6.56 10.09 -16.65
N PRO A 112 -7.37 10.83 -15.87
CA PRO A 112 -8.38 11.74 -16.44
C PRO A 112 -7.73 12.96 -17.09
N SER A 113 -8.48 13.64 -17.95
CA SER A 113 -8.08 15.00 -18.37
C SER A 113 -8.14 15.95 -17.19
N TYR A 114 -7.43 17.09 -17.31
CA TYR A 114 -7.46 18.12 -16.28
C TYR A 114 -8.90 18.61 -15.98
N GLU A 115 -9.73 18.76 -17.00
CA GLU A 115 -11.12 19.21 -16.88
C GLU A 115 -11.96 18.19 -16.09
N VAL A 116 -11.82 16.89 -16.41
CA VAL A 116 -12.50 15.80 -15.69
C VAL A 116 -12.06 15.76 -14.23
N PHE A 117 -10.76 15.85 -13.97
CA PHE A 117 -10.20 15.92 -12.61
C PHE A 117 -10.78 17.11 -11.83
N MET A 118 -10.76 18.32 -12.41
CA MET A 118 -11.26 19.52 -11.74
C MET A 118 -12.78 19.57 -11.60
N SER A 119 -13.53 18.80 -12.40
CA SER A 119 -15.00 18.78 -12.35
C SER A 119 -15.54 18.30 -11.00
N VAL A 120 -14.77 17.51 -10.24
CA VAL A 120 -15.14 17.02 -8.90
C VAL A 120 -14.62 17.91 -7.77
N LYS A 121 -14.02 19.07 -8.09
CA LYS A 121 -13.51 20.08 -7.15
C LYS A 121 -12.59 19.48 -6.09
N PRO A 122 -11.51 18.81 -6.47
CA PRO A 122 -10.63 18.13 -5.54
C PRO A 122 -9.93 19.13 -4.59
N ASP A 123 -9.79 18.75 -3.33
CA ASP A 123 -8.98 19.44 -2.31
C ASP A 123 -7.69 18.66 -1.96
N PHE A 124 -7.63 17.39 -2.39
CA PHE A 124 -6.50 16.50 -2.18
C PHE A 124 -6.34 15.54 -3.37
N ALA A 125 -5.09 15.20 -3.70
CA ALA A 125 -4.76 14.21 -4.71
C ALA A 125 -3.60 13.32 -4.26
N THR A 126 -3.66 12.03 -4.63
CA THR A 126 -2.59 11.07 -4.41
C THR A 126 -2.53 10.09 -5.58
N GLY A 127 -1.41 9.38 -5.77
CA GLY A 127 -1.24 8.45 -6.89
C GLY A 127 0.22 8.08 -7.12
N TRP A 128 0.49 7.45 -8.26
CA TRP A 128 1.86 7.27 -8.73
C TRP A 128 2.54 8.61 -9.03
N PRO A 129 3.87 8.74 -8.90
CA PRO A 129 4.58 9.99 -9.26
C PRO A 129 4.26 10.48 -10.68
N ASP A 130 4.13 9.57 -11.64
CA ASP A 130 3.78 9.88 -13.02
C ASP A 130 2.40 10.53 -13.18
N SER A 131 1.49 10.31 -12.23
CA SER A 131 0.16 10.95 -12.21
C SER A 131 0.23 12.47 -12.11
N PHE A 132 1.34 12.99 -11.57
CA PHE A 132 1.59 14.40 -11.32
C PHE A 132 2.65 15.00 -12.25
N SER A 133 2.92 14.32 -13.35
CA SER A 133 3.87 14.73 -14.39
C SER A 133 3.16 15.14 -15.69
N LYS A 134 3.95 15.50 -16.71
CA LYS A 134 3.44 15.78 -18.07
C LYS A 134 2.78 14.55 -18.74
N ARG A 135 2.93 13.37 -18.16
CA ARG A 135 2.28 12.12 -18.66
C ARG A 135 0.78 12.08 -18.32
N ALA A 136 0.35 12.79 -17.28
CA ALA A 136 -1.03 12.91 -16.85
C ALA A 136 -1.38 14.39 -16.58
N ILE A 137 -1.45 14.83 -15.33
CA ILE A 137 -1.74 16.21 -14.97
C ILE A 137 -0.56 16.76 -14.18
N PRO A 138 0.21 17.73 -14.72
CA PRO A 138 1.33 18.33 -14.01
C PRO A 138 0.95 18.91 -12.66
N ALA A 139 1.78 18.67 -11.64
CA ALA A 139 1.53 19.06 -10.26
C ALA A 139 1.28 20.56 -10.10
N ASP A 140 2.01 21.41 -10.83
CA ASP A 140 1.88 22.87 -10.81
C ASP A 140 0.46 23.34 -11.14
N LYS A 141 -0.23 22.69 -12.07
CA LYS A 141 -1.63 22.97 -12.40
C LYS A 141 -2.59 22.68 -11.25
N MET A 142 -2.35 21.59 -10.52
CA MET A 142 -3.18 21.22 -9.36
C MET A 142 -2.89 22.16 -8.18
N ILE A 143 -1.61 22.45 -7.91
CA ILE A 143 -1.17 23.34 -6.84
C ILE A 143 -1.73 24.76 -7.05
N ALA A 144 -1.76 25.27 -8.28
CA ALA A 144 -2.37 26.55 -8.63
C ALA A 144 -3.87 26.61 -8.27
N GLN A 145 -4.55 25.47 -8.21
CA GLN A 145 -5.95 25.34 -7.78
C GLN A 145 -6.10 25.00 -6.30
N LYS A 146 -5.01 25.06 -5.52
CA LYS A 146 -4.95 24.74 -4.09
C LYS A 146 -5.27 23.28 -3.75
N VAL A 147 -5.04 22.36 -4.67
CA VAL A 147 -5.10 20.92 -4.41
C VAL A 147 -3.84 20.51 -3.65
N ASN A 148 -3.99 19.90 -2.49
CA ASN A 148 -2.87 19.31 -1.76
C ASN A 148 -2.49 17.99 -2.43
N ILE A 149 -1.20 17.77 -2.70
CA ILE A 149 -0.71 16.52 -3.29
C ILE A 149 0.15 15.80 -2.27
N TRP A 150 -0.08 14.50 -2.12
CA TRP A 150 0.74 13.63 -1.30
C TRP A 150 1.12 12.37 -2.06
N LEU A 151 2.40 12.01 -2.00
CA LEU A 151 2.95 10.81 -2.63
C LEU A 151 3.47 9.86 -1.55
N PRO A 152 3.12 8.57 -1.60
CA PRO A 152 3.73 7.57 -0.74
C PRO A 152 5.25 7.52 -0.95
N GLU A 153 6.04 7.62 0.12
CA GLU A 153 7.50 7.55 0.04
C GLU A 153 7.96 6.17 -0.47
N SER A 154 7.21 5.13 -0.16
CA SER A 154 7.45 3.78 -0.65
C SER A 154 7.45 3.67 -2.18
N MET A 155 6.79 4.59 -2.88
CA MET A 155 6.75 4.66 -4.34
C MET A 155 7.91 5.48 -4.95
N LEU A 156 8.67 6.22 -4.13
CA LEU A 156 9.69 7.15 -4.58
C LEU A 156 11.11 6.65 -4.35
N SER A 157 11.35 5.94 -3.24
CA SER A 157 12.68 5.64 -2.75
C SER A 157 13.20 4.28 -3.21
N THR A 158 14.43 4.25 -3.73
CA THR A 158 15.17 2.99 -3.98
C THR A 158 15.58 2.26 -2.70
N LYS A 159 15.36 2.86 -1.53
CA LYS A 159 15.58 2.27 -0.21
C LYS A 159 14.28 1.85 0.49
N ALA A 160 13.15 2.07 -0.18
CA ALA A 160 11.85 1.74 0.39
C ALA A 160 11.74 0.25 0.74
N ASP A 161 11.06 -0.01 1.83
CA ASP A 161 10.75 -1.33 2.36
C ASP A 161 9.31 -1.38 2.89
N LEU A 162 8.93 -2.47 3.53
CA LEU A 162 7.59 -2.62 4.07
C LEU A 162 7.30 -1.61 5.21
N GLU A 163 8.31 -1.26 6.01
CA GLU A 163 8.14 -0.24 7.05
C GLU A 163 7.90 1.15 6.46
N THR A 164 8.52 1.46 5.34
CA THR A 164 8.23 2.70 4.57
C THR A 164 6.76 2.73 4.15
N ASN A 165 6.22 1.62 3.62
CA ASN A 165 4.80 1.52 3.25
C ASN A 165 3.86 1.61 4.47
N PHE A 166 4.24 1.05 5.62
CA PHE A 166 3.47 1.19 6.86
C PHE A 166 3.46 2.64 7.35
N ASN A 167 4.56 3.35 7.24
CA ASN A 167 4.64 4.78 7.56
C ASN A 167 3.78 5.62 6.61
N ASP A 168 3.70 5.26 5.33
CA ASP A 168 2.79 5.89 4.37
C ASP A 168 1.34 5.71 4.78
N MET A 169 0.93 4.51 5.20
CA MET A 169 -0.43 4.27 5.70
C MET A 169 -0.74 5.10 6.94
N ILE A 170 0.20 5.21 7.89
CA ILE A 170 0.04 6.04 9.09
C ILE A 170 -0.05 7.51 8.70
N LYS A 171 0.78 7.98 7.76
CA LYS A 171 0.77 9.36 7.28
C LYS A 171 -0.54 9.70 6.59
N LEU A 172 -1.05 8.82 5.74
CA LEU A 172 -2.37 8.97 5.13
C LEU A 172 -3.48 9.04 6.20
N GLY A 173 -3.40 8.17 7.21
CA GLY A 173 -4.29 8.20 8.38
C GLY A 173 -4.22 9.51 9.16
N GLU A 174 -3.05 10.12 9.30
CA GLU A 174 -2.87 11.46 9.92
C GLU A 174 -3.55 12.55 9.09
N ILE A 175 -3.32 12.56 7.77
CA ILE A 175 -3.89 13.56 6.85
C ILE A 175 -5.43 13.53 6.91
N PHE A 176 -6.02 12.34 7.00
CA PHE A 176 -7.48 12.18 7.02
C PHE A 176 -8.10 12.08 8.43
N GLY A 177 -7.31 12.22 9.49
CA GLY A 177 -7.81 12.18 10.88
C GLY A 177 -8.24 10.79 11.35
N VAL A 178 -7.74 9.73 10.73
CA VAL A 178 -8.03 8.31 11.06
C VAL A 178 -6.76 7.54 11.42
N LYS A 179 -5.76 8.21 12.03
CA LYS A 179 -4.46 7.64 12.37
C LYS A 179 -4.57 6.33 13.15
N SER A 180 -5.48 6.23 14.11
CA SER A 180 -5.66 5.02 14.92
C SER A 180 -6.07 3.81 14.09
N LYS A 181 -6.89 3.98 13.04
CA LYS A 181 -7.23 2.89 12.12
C LYS A 181 -6.00 2.43 11.32
N ALA A 182 -5.16 3.37 10.89
CA ALA A 182 -3.93 3.04 10.20
C ALA A 182 -2.94 2.28 11.11
N GLU A 183 -2.77 2.73 12.35
CA GLU A 183 -1.91 2.07 13.34
C GLU A 183 -2.42 0.66 13.68
N GLU A 184 -3.73 0.47 13.82
CA GLU A 184 -4.34 -0.84 14.05
C GLU A 184 -4.10 -1.79 12.87
N TRP A 185 -4.33 -1.31 11.64
CA TRP A 185 -4.05 -2.10 10.43
C TRP A 185 -2.58 -2.49 10.35
N VAL A 186 -1.66 -1.54 10.55
CA VAL A 186 -0.20 -1.79 10.53
C VAL A 186 0.20 -2.81 11.61
N ALA A 187 -0.36 -2.71 12.82
CA ALA A 187 -0.09 -3.69 13.87
C ALA A 187 -0.53 -5.10 13.48
N GLY A 188 -1.69 -5.23 12.82
CA GLY A 188 -2.17 -6.49 12.27
C GLY A 188 -1.22 -7.06 11.21
N GLN A 189 -0.75 -6.21 10.28
CA GLN A 189 0.19 -6.61 9.23
C GLN A 189 1.54 -7.08 9.80
N ARG A 190 2.09 -6.37 10.79
CA ARG A 190 3.33 -6.79 11.47
C ARG A 190 3.19 -8.14 12.17
N LYS A 191 2.08 -8.36 12.85
CA LYS A 191 1.80 -9.65 13.51
C LYS A 191 1.75 -10.80 12.50
N THR A 192 1.12 -10.59 11.34
CA THR A 192 1.09 -11.60 10.27
C THR A 192 2.50 -11.85 9.72
N LEU A 193 3.28 -10.79 9.48
CA LEU A 193 4.66 -10.93 9.02
C LEU A 193 5.55 -11.68 10.02
N GLU A 194 5.42 -11.40 11.31
CA GLU A 194 6.14 -12.14 12.36
C GLU A 194 5.82 -13.64 12.32
N ALA A 195 4.55 -14.02 12.12
CA ALA A 195 4.16 -15.41 11.99
C ALA A 195 4.77 -16.08 10.74
N ILE A 196 4.80 -15.37 9.61
CA ILE A 196 5.48 -15.82 8.38
C ILE A 196 6.97 -16.07 8.67
N GLN A 197 7.66 -15.09 9.22
CA GLN A 197 9.09 -15.15 9.48
C GLN A 197 9.46 -16.24 10.49
N ALA A 198 8.64 -16.46 11.51
CA ALA A 198 8.83 -17.54 12.47
C ALA A 198 8.84 -18.94 11.82
N LYS A 199 7.98 -19.14 10.81
CA LYS A 199 7.93 -20.40 10.03
C LYS A 199 9.14 -20.59 9.11
N LEU A 200 9.72 -19.49 8.62
CA LEU A 200 10.81 -19.53 7.66
C LEU A 200 12.21 -19.53 8.29
N LYS A 201 12.30 -19.30 9.60
CA LYS A 201 13.53 -19.01 10.33
C LYS A 201 14.70 -19.95 10.01
N ASP A 202 14.43 -21.26 9.92
CA ASP A 202 15.45 -22.28 9.74
C ASP A 202 15.48 -22.84 8.29
N LEU A 203 14.74 -22.23 7.37
CA LEU A 203 14.69 -22.64 5.97
C LEU A 203 15.80 -21.95 5.16
N PRO A 204 16.37 -22.62 4.15
CA PRO A 204 17.36 -22.00 3.28
C PRO A 204 16.74 -20.88 2.45
N ARG A 205 17.50 -19.82 2.27
CA ARG A 205 17.11 -18.73 1.38
C ARG A 205 17.06 -19.21 -0.07
N LYS A 206 16.19 -18.62 -0.87
CA LYS A 206 15.98 -18.95 -2.28
C LYS A 206 16.36 -17.77 -3.17
N ARG A 207 16.94 -18.05 -4.31
CA ARG A 207 17.30 -17.04 -5.29
C ARG A 207 16.14 -16.85 -6.26
N VAL A 208 15.67 -15.63 -6.40
CA VAL A 208 14.49 -15.33 -7.24
C VAL A 208 14.84 -14.28 -8.28
N PHE A 209 14.25 -14.41 -9.46
CA PHE A 209 14.25 -13.41 -10.51
C PHE A 209 12.84 -12.88 -10.71
N ILE A 210 12.65 -11.56 -10.74
CA ILE A 210 11.35 -10.94 -11.00
C ILE A 210 11.28 -10.60 -12.48
N TYR A 211 10.31 -11.16 -13.19
CA TYR A 211 10.11 -10.91 -14.61
C TYR A 211 8.80 -10.14 -14.81
N ASP A 212 8.93 -8.89 -15.24
CA ASP A 212 7.78 -8.02 -15.53
C ASP A 212 7.38 -8.11 -17.00
N SER A 213 8.28 -7.73 -17.88
CA SER A 213 8.05 -7.65 -19.32
C SER A 213 9.37 -7.77 -20.07
N GLU A 214 9.30 -7.76 -21.39
CA GLU A 214 10.49 -7.87 -22.24
C GLU A 214 10.34 -7.07 -23.54
N ASP A 215 11.40 -6.31 -23.83
CA ASP A 215 11.64 -5.69 -25.11
C ASP A 215 13.10 -5.95 -25.48
N GLY A 216 13.36 -7.17 -26.01
CA GLY A 216 14.67 -7.73 -26.29
C GLY A 216 15.47 -8.10 -25.04
N GLN A 217 15.32 -7.37 -23.97
CA GLN A 217 15.91 -7.65 -22.65
C GLN A 217 14.82 -7.58 -21.57
N PRO A 218 14.96 -8.33 -20.46
CA PRO A 218 13.94 -8.36 -19.43
C PRO A 218 13.84 -7.03 -18.69
N PHE A 219 12.63 -6.56 -18.45
CA PHE A 219 12.34 -5.50 -17.47
C PHE A 219 12.10 -6.15 -16.11
N THR A 220 12.76 -5.67 -15.08
CA THR A 220 12.86 -6.35 -13.78
C THR A 220 13.07 -5.38 -12.63
N ALA A 221 12.79 -5.84 -11.41
CA ALA A 221 13.12 -5.12 -10.19
C ALA A 221 14.62 -5.29 -9.85
N PHE A 222 15.25 -4.20 -9.44
CA PHE A 222 16.63 -4.18 -8.91
C PHE A 222 16.63 -3.87 -7.42
N GLU A 223 16.40 -2.63 -7.03
CA GLU A 223 16.44 -2.18 -5.63
C GLU A 223 15.08 -1.68 -5.16
N GLY A 224 15.00 -1.31 -3.88
CA GLY A 224 13.80 -0.71 -3.30
C GLY A 224 12.75 -1.72 -2.86
N TYR A 225 11.51 -1.29 -2.86
CA TYR A 225 10.41 -1.97 -2.20
C TYR A 225 10.28 -3.45 -2.54
N THR A 226 10.12 -3.79 -3.83
CA THR A 226 9.91 -5.17 -4.29
C THR A 226 11.02 -6.11 -3.84
N THR A 227 12.26 -5.70 -3.99
CA THR A 227 13.42 -6.48 -3.54
C THR A 227 13.46 -6.61 -2.02
N ASN A 228 13.16 -5.54 -1.29
CA ASN A 228 13.25 -5.55 0.17
C ASN A 228 12.13 -6.36 0.82
N ILE A 229 10.91 -6.35 0.29
CA ILE A 229 9.83 -7.19 0.81
C ILE A 229 10.10 -8.68 0.61
N LEU A 230 10.67 -9.08 -0.52
CA LEU A 230 11.03 -10.49 -0.80
C LEU A 230 12.10 -11.00 0.17
N LYS A 231 13.06 -10.17 0.58
CA LYS A 231 14.06 -10.53 1.60
C LYS A 231 13.42 -10.94 2.93
N LEU A 232 12.25 -10.37 3.28
CA LEU A 232 11.53 -10.68 4.52
C LEU A 232 11.05 -12.13 4.59
N ILE A 233 10.84 -12.75 3.43
CA ILE A 233 10.43 -14.16 3.30
C ILE A 233 11.56 -15.08 2.83
N GLY A 234 12.82 -14.67 2.98
CA GLY A 234 13.96 -15.51 2.60
C GLY A 234 14.13 -15.69 1.09
N ALA A 235 13.58 -14.79 0.27
CA ALA A 235 13.75 -14.77 -1.18
C ALA A 235 14.71 -13.64 -1.60
N ASP A 236 15.85 -13.98 -2.18
CA ASP A 236 16.87 -13.03 -2.59
C ASP A 236 16.74 -12.72 -4.08
N ASN A 237 16.43 -11.45 -4.41
CA ASN A 237 16.40 -11.01 -5.79
C ASN A 237 17.81 -11.04 -6.41
N VAL A 238 17.99 -11.86 -7.43
CA VAL A 238 19.29 -12.05 -8.11
C VAL A 238 19.79 -10.80 -8.85
N MET A 239 18.93 -9.81 -9.06
CA MET A 239 19.29 -8.55 -9.71
C MET A 239 19.68 -7.44 -8.72
N SER A 240 19.55 -7.69 -7.40
CA SER A 240 19.94 -6.72 -6.36
C SER A 240 21.47 -6.73 -6.16
N GLY A 241 22.04 -5.56 -5.82
CA GLY A 241 23.47 -5.42 -5.53
C GLY A 241 24.38 -5.38 -6.77
N LEU A 242 23.82 -5.27 -7.97
CA LEU A 242 24.57 -5.22 -9.22
C LEU A 242 24.99 -3.81 -9.66
N GLY A 243 24.85 -2.80 -8.77
CA GLY A 243 25.24 -1.42 -9.05
C GLY A 243 24.23 -0.61 -9.87
N VAL A 244 23.01 -1.13 -10.03
CA VAL A 244 21.88 -0.40 -10.67
C VAL A 244 21.03 0.20 -9.57
N ASP A 245 21.21 1.50 -9.31
CA ASP A 245 20.43 2.25 -8.31
C ASP A 245 19.08 2.71 -8.90
N LYS A 246 18.22 1.73 -9.17
CA LYS A 246 16.85 1.93 -9.65
C LYS A 246 15.94 0.87 -9.04
N THR A 247 14.68 1.21 -8.84
CA THR A 247 13.67 0.23 -8.42
C THR A 247 13.36 -0.77 -9.54
N TRP A 248 13.09 -0.26 -10.73
CA TRP A 248 12.79 -1.05 -11.93
C TRP A 248 13.63 -0.55 -13.11
N ALA A 249 14.20 -1.47 -13.88
CA ALA A 249 14.99 -1.16 -15.06
C ALA A 249 15.07 -2.35 -16.05
N LYS A 250 15.57 -2.10 -17.26
CA LYS A 250 15.99 -3.17 -18.15
C LYS A 250 17.21 -3.86 -17.55
N GLY A 251 17.13 -5.20 -17.42
CA GLY A 251 18.24 -6.07 -17.06
C GLY A 251 18.93 -6.66 -18.31
N SER A 252 19.65 -7.77 -18.11
CA SER A 252 20.17 -8.58 -19.23
C SER A 252 19.95 -10.06 -18.95
N TRP A 253 19.63 -10.83 -19.98
CA TRP A 253 19.48 -12.27 -19.88
C TRP A 253 20.81 -12.96 -19.51
N GLU A 254 21.94 -12.44 -19.97
CA GLU A 254 23.26 -12.94 -19.58
C GLU A 254 23.49 -12.86 -18.08
N THR A 255 23.06 -11.76 -17.46
CA THR A 255 23.12 -11.60 -16.00
C THR A 255 22.21 -12.61 -15.31
N VAL A 256 20.97 -12.78 -15.77
CA VAL A 256 20.02 -13.74 -15.18
C VAL A 256 20.55 -15.16 -15.28
N ILE A 257 21.12 -15.56 -16.43
CA ILE A 257 21.77 -16.87 -16.66
C ILE A 257 22.92 -17.06 -15.67
N ALA A 258 23.83 -16.08 -15.56
CA ALA A 258 24.98 -16.15 -14.66
C ALA A 258 24.55 -16.23 -13.19
N GLN A 259 23.46 -15.58 -12.83
CA GLN A 259 22.89 -15.59 -11.49
C GLN A 259 22.10 -16.87 -11.19
N ASN A 260 21.60 -17.60 -12.18
CA ASN A 260 20.91 -18.87 -12.07
C ASN A 260 19.85 -18.93 -10.93
N PRO A 261 18.72 -18.24 -11.05
CA PRO A 261 17.68 -18.22 -10.00
C PRO A 261 17.00 -19.58 -9.82
N ASP A 262 16.55 -19.86 -8.57
CA ASP A 262 15.75 -21.05 -8.21
C ASP A 262 14.29 -20.89 -8.65
N TYR A 263 13.77 -19.66 -8.68
CA TYR A 263 12.39 -19.31 -9.06
C TYR A 263 12.36 -18.08 -9.96
N ILE A 264 11.40 -18.05 -10.88
CA ILE A 264 11.04 -16.86 -11.65
C ILE A 264 9.65 -16.39 -11.18
N ILE A 265 9.60 -15.22 -10.56
CA ILE A 265 8.37 -14.56 -10.16
C ILE A 265 7.91 -13.68 -11.32
N ILE A 266 6.76 -13.99 -11.91
CA ILE A 266 6.24 -13.33 -13.12
C ILE A 266 5.12 -12.39 -12.73
N ALA A 267 5.29 -11.08 -13.00
CA ALA A 267 4.24 -10.10 -12.88
C ALA A 267 3.17 -10.36 -13.96
N ASP A 268 1.95 -10.62 -13.54
CA ASP A 268 0.79 -10.88 -14.38
C ASP A 268 -0.14 -9.66 -14.36
N TYR A 269 -0.36 -9.06 -15.53
CA TYR A 269 -1.27 -7.93 -15.69
C TYR A 269 -2.72 -8.36 -15.95
N GLY A 270 -2.98 -9.67 -16.01
CA GLY A 270 -4.30 -10.21 -16.27
C GLY A 270 -4.91 -9.76 -17.59
N THR A 271 -6.24 -9.90 -17.69
CA THR A 271 -7.00 -9.51 -18.89
C THR A 271 -7.39 -8.02 -18.92
N SER A 272 -7.15 -7.26 -17.86
CA SER A 272 -7.53 -5.84 -17.77
C SER A 272 -6.72 -4.94 -18.70
N ILE A 273 -5.47 -5.30 -18.98
CA ILE A 273 -4.58 -4.57 -19.89
C ILE A 273 -4.43 -5.31 -21.22
N ARG A 274 -4.55 -6.64 -21.21
CA ARG A 274 -4.46 -7.53 -22.38
C ARG A 274 -5.65 -8.49 -22.40
N ASN A 275 -6.06 -8.92 -23.58
CA ASN A 275 -7.22 -9.81 -23.77
C ASN A 275 -6.90 -11.30 -23.60
N ASP A 276 -5.71 -11.65 -23.08
CA ASP A 276 -5.17 -13.00 -23.00
C ASP A 276 -4.38 -13.25 -21.70
N ASP A 277 -4.08 -14.50 -21.39
CA ASP A 277 -3.32 -14.88 -20.20
C ASP A 277 -1.84 -14.44 -20.35
N ASP A 278 -1.52 -13.27 -19.85
CA ASP A 278 -0.18 -12.68 -19.89
C ASP A 278 0.86 -13.57 -19.16
N PHE A 279 0.47 -14.23 -18.09
CA PHE A 279 1.35 -15.13 -17.33
C PHE A 279 1.80 -16.32 -18.16
N GLN A 280 0.87 -17.02 -18.82
CA GLN A 280 1.19 -18.20 -19.62
C GLN A 280 2.04 -17.83 -20.84
N GLN A 281 1.74 -16.72 -21.50
CA GLN A 281 2.54 -16.24 -22.62
C GLN A 281 3.98 -15.89 -22.23
N LYS A 282 4.17 -15.30 -21.05
CA LYS A 282 5.51 -15.01 -20.50
C LYS A 282 6.29 -16.30 -20.23
N ILE A 283 5.64 -17.33 -19.67
CA ILE A 283 6.25 -18.64 -19.47
C ILE A 283 6.68 -19.26 -20.82
N GLU A 284 5.79 -19.25 -21.80
CA GLU A 284 6.08 -19.81 -23.14
C GLU A 284 7.24 -19.08 -23.81
N LYS A 285 7.30 -17.76 -23.68
CA LYS A 285 8.41 -16.95 -24.18
C LYS A 285 9.74 -17.32 -23.53
N ILE A 286 9.78 -17.48 -22.21
CA ILE A 286 10.97 -17.91 -21.46
C ILE A 286 11.37 -19.33 -21.89
N LYS A 287 10.42 -20.26 -21.92
CA LYS A 287 10.66 -21.67 -22.29
C LYS A 287 11.06 -21.87 -23.74
N SER A 288 10.66 -21.01 -24.66
CA SER A 288 11.05 -21.07 -26.07
C SER A 288 12.41 -20.48 -26.36
N ASN A 289 13.03 -19.75 -25.42
CA ASN A 289 14.36 -19.18 -25.61
C ASN A 289 15.45 -20.22 -25.30
N PRO A 290 16.24 -20.66 -26.29
CA PRO A 290 17.26 -21.70 -26.10
C PRO A 290 18.36 -21.31 -25.11
N GLN A 291 18.62 -20.00 -24.92
CA GLN A 291 19.69 -19.53 -24.04
C GLN A 291 19.30 -19.66 -22.55
N LEU A 292 17.99 -19.75 -22.24
CA LEU A 292 17.49 -19.77 -20.86
C LEU A 292 17.27 -21.20 -20.33
N GLN A 293 17.46 -22.24 -21.16
CA GLN A 293 17.13 -23.62 -20.81
C GLN A 293 17.97 -24.18 -19.67
N ASP A 294 19.16 -23.63 -19.45
CA ASP A 294 20.05 -24.05 -18.36
C ASP A 294 19.78 -23.39 -16.99
N ILE A 295 18.91 -22.40 -16.93
CA ILE A 295 18.49 -21.78 -15.68
C ILE A 295 17.69 -22.80 -14.85
N THR A 296 18.04 -22.97 -13.57
CA THR A 296 17.39 -23.91 -12.64
C THR A 296 15.88 -23.73 -12.62
N ALA A 297 15.39 -22.50 -12.47
CA ALA A 297 13.96 -22.21 -12.47
C ALA A 297 13.24 -22.64 -13.77
N VAL A 298 13.91 -22.55 -14.91
CA VAL A 298 13.33 -22.95 -16.20
C VAL A 298 13.31 -24.46 -16.35
N LYS A 299 14.41 -25.15 -15.99
CA LYS A 299 14.51 -26.64 -16.01
C LYS A 299 13.46 -27.28 -15.11
N GLU A 300 13.27 -26.74 -13.91
CA GLU A 300 12.38 -27.31 -12.91
C GLU A 300 10.94 -26.80 -13.03
N GLY A 301 10.71 -25.79 -13.89
CA GLY A 301 9.38 -25.20 -14.10
C GLY A 301 8.90 -24.35 -12.92
N HIS A 302 9.82 -23.76 -12.18
CA HIS A 302 9.55 -22.97 -11.00
C HIS A 302 9.14 -21.52 -11.37
N PHE A 303 7.91 -21.38 -11.85
CA PHE A 303 7.30 -20.08 -12.21
C PHE A 303 6.19 -19.73 -11.22
N ILE A 304 6.27 -18.57 -10.60
CA ILE A 304 5.30 -18.09 -9.62
C ILE A 304 4.59 -16.87 -10.21
N ARG A 305 3.25 -16.92 -10.22
CA ARG A 305 2.40 -15.80 -10.64
C ARG A 305 2.27 -14.80 -9.52
N VAL A 306 2.46 -13.51 -9.81
CA VAL A 306 2.09 -12.41 -8.91
C VAL A 306 1.33 -11.34 -9.69
N LYS A 307 0.37 -10.70 -9.06
CA LYS A 307 -0.15 -9.43 -9.54
C LYS A 307 0.86 -8.32 -9.21
N LEU A 308 0.97 -7.31 -10.05
CA LEU A 308 1.93 -6.23 -9.82
C LEU A 308 1.66 -5.53 -8.47
N SER A 309 0.39 -5.33 -8.11
CA SER A 309 -0.04 -4.74 -6.83
C SER A 309 0.32 -5.58 -5.59
N GLU A 310 0.69 -6.84 -5.75
CA GLU A 310 1.14 -7.71 -4.65
C GLU A 310 2.61 -7.46 -4.27
N ILE A 311 3.41 -6.97 -5.22
CA ILE A 311 4.86 -6.74 -5.05
C ILE A 311 5.27 -5.28 -5.19
N THR A 312 4.33 -4.37 -5.40
CA THR A 312 4.51 -2.91 -5.34
C THR A 312 3.90 -2.35 -4.04
N PRO A 313 4.25 -1.12 -3.63
CA PRO A 313 3.69 -0.52 -2.41
C PRO A 313 2.16 -0.50 -2.40
N GLY A 314 1.56 -0.97 -1.32
CA GLY A 314 0.10 -1.04 -1.18
C GLY A 314 -0.35 -1.90 -0.01
N VAL A 315 -1.62 -2.26 0.00
CA VAL A 315 -2.25 -2.98 1.12
C VAL A 315 -2.19 -4.50 1.02
N ARG A 316 -1.82 -5.03 -0.15
CA ARG A 316 -1.86 -6.48 -0.44
C ARG A 316 -0.58 -7.22 -0.05
N THR A 317 0.50 -6.48 0.24
CA THR A 317 1.86 -7.02 0.31
C THR A 317 2.01 -8.16 1.31
N VAL A 318 1.49 -8.03 2.54
CA VAL A 318 1.72 -9.07 3.57
C VAL A 318 0.97 -10.36 3.23
N ASP A 319 -0.25 -10.25 2.67
CA ASP A 319 -1.00 -11.42 2.20
C ASP A 319 -0.27 -12.11 1.04
N ALA A 320 0.29 -11.31 0.11
CA ALA A 320 1.11 -11.83 -0.97
C ALA A 320 2.40 -12.49 -0.46
N LEU A 321 3.07 -11.90 0.52
CA LEU A 321 4.26 -12.48 1.14
C LEU A 321 3.97 -13.81 1.82
N LYS A 322 2.80 -13.99 2.46
CA LYS A 322 2.37 -15.28 3.01
C LYS A 322 2.29 -16.33 1.90
N ARG A 323 1.54 -16.04 0.83
CA ARG A 323 1.39 -16.95 -0.31
C ARG A 323 2.73 -17.26 -1.00
N LEU A 324 3.53 -16.24 -1.27
CA LEU A 324 4.86 -16.41 -1.90
C LEU A 324 5.81 -17.25 -1.03
N ALA A 325 5.79 -17.05 0.29
CA ALA A 325 6.57 -17.85 1.22
C ALA A 325 6.17 -19.33 1.17
N GLU A 326 4.86 -19.61 1.13
CA GLU A 326 4.35 -20.98 0.99
C GLU A 326 4.78 -21.64 -0.31
N GLU A 327 4.69 -20.90 -1.44
CA GLU A 327 5.05 -21.40 -2.77
C GLU A 327 6.58 -21.61 -2.91
N ILE A 328 7.39 -20.65 -2.44
CA ILE A 328 8.86 -20.68 -2.57
C ILE A 328 9.50 -21.73 -1.66
N HIS A 329 8.97 -21.92 -0.46
CA HIS A 329 9.58 -22.82 0.54
C HIS A 329 8.83 -24.14 0.72
N GLY A 330 7.69 -24.34 0.06
CA GLY A 330 6.92 -25.57 0.17
C GLY A 330 6.33 -25.82 1.57
N VAL A 331 6.03 -24.75 2.31
CA VAL A 331 5.50 -24.81 3.69
C VAL A 331 4.08 -24.25 3.73
N LYS A 332 3.32 -24.58 4.78
CA LYS A 332 2.05 -23.94 5.08
C LYS A 332 2.20 -23.02 6.28
N ILE A 333 1.62 -21.83 6.18
CA ILE A 333 1.64 -20.80 7.20
C ILE A 333 0.17 -20.56 7.62
N ASP A 334 -0.12 -20.90 8.87
CA ASP A 334 -1.47 -20.79 9.45
C ASP A 334 -1.87 -19.32 9.70
#